data_b6179e16e4e2fc8974319dc6cbc32b43
#
_entry.id   b6179e16e4e2fc8974319dc6cbc32b43
#
_cell.length_a   1.000
_cell.length_b   1.000
_cell.length_c   1.000
_cell.angle_alpha   90.00
_cell.angle_beta   90.00
_cell.angle_gamma   90.00
#
_symmetry.space_group_name_H-M   'P 1'
#
loop_
_entity.id
_entity.type
_entity.pdbx_description
1 polymer ?
#
loop_
_entity_poly.entity_id
_entity_poly.type
_entity_poly.pdbx_seq_one_letter_code
_entity_poly.pdbx_strand_id
1 'polypeptide(L)'
;MLSNLLQELALARDHNRKRIVLDEARLTENPVDRLSRMIKHSFWHSLTRRIDGDGLEIITADPKNRTGRINPRIYVPHGEPAMAEYYRKVARDKPHMNLDVQVLPEKPDDPTFVKSLNSKPGLLALAMNEVNDPVTGKTLKGIPFIVPGARFNEVRYPYPLLLLKRLQNQIIPKLYNWDSYFITLGLLVDGQVAMAKGMVEHFIFEIKHYGKILNGSRSYYLCRTQPPFLTDMALQIYNRLDRSDIDSNRDWLKRAIQAAIKEYHTIWVAEPRMDPKTGLSRYRPDGLGIPPETEATHFTHILEPYADKHGLSVLEFSEKYNDGILKEPKLDEYFLHDRAVRESGHDTTYRFEKRCANLGTIDLQCLLYKYEVDIGTAIREVFDDELELEEDFPLAPFPPSVESYANPHKESSKSRLQKSEEWFERAEFRRQMIDKYLWNESKSLYFDYDTVTEKQILYESVTSFWALWAGCASEEQCWKMVYVSFFILCTRLTLIECLGLVL
;
A
#
# COMPACT_ATOMS: atom_id res chain seq x y z
N MET A 1 -27.28 -8.03 -25.16
CA MET A 1 -27.50 -9.44 -25.54
C MET A 1 -26.24 -10.11 -26.10
N LEU A 2 -25.70 -9.75 -27.28
CA LEU A 2 -24.52 -10.43 -27.86
C LEU A 2 -23.30 -10.43 -26.94
N SER A 3 -22.97 -9.30 -26.30
CA SER A 3 -21.87 -9.20 -25.33
C SER A 3 -22.06 -10.14 -24.14
N ASN A 4 -23.28 -10.28 -23.62
CA ASN A 4 -23.59 -11.18 -22.51
C ASN A 4 -23.43 -12.64 -22.94
N LEU A 5 -23.92 -13.00 -24.14
CA LEU A 5 -23.76 -14.34 -24.71
C LEU A 5 -22.29 -14.73 -24.85
N LEU A 6 -21.46 -13.86 -25.45
CA LEU A 6 -20.02 -14.11 -25.63
C LEU A 6 -19.31 -14.31 -24.29
N GLN A 7 -19.74 -13.62 -23.25
CA GLN A 7 -19.16 -13.70 -21.93
C GLN A 7 -19.54 -14.99 -21.20
N GLU A 8 -20.80 -15.43 -21.28
CA GLU A 8 -21.23 -16.72 -20.73
C GLU A 8 -20.55 -17.90 -21.44
N LEU A 9 -20.38 -17.82 -22.75
CA LEU A 9 -19.63 -18.81 -23.54
C LEU A 9 -18.16 -18.87 -23.14
N ALA A 10 -17.58 -17.74 -22.84
CA ALA A 10 -16.20 -17.64 -22.41
C ALA A 10 -16.00 -18.25 -21.01
N LEU A 11 -16.86 -17.94 -20.04
CA LEU A 11 -16.88 -18.55 -18.71
C LEU A 11 -17.05 -20.07 -18.78
N ALA A 12 -17.98 -20.54 -19.62
CA ALA A 12 -18.20 -21.98 -19.80
C ALA A 12 -16.94 -22.69 -20.33
N ARG A 13 -16.25 -22.08 -21.29
CA ARG A 13 -14.99 -22.61 -21.82
C ARG A 13 -13.90 -22.67 -20.74
N ASP A 14 -13.76 -21.61 -19.93
CA ASP A 14 -12.73 -21.56 -18.87
C ASP A 14 -12.95 -22.61 -17.79
N HIS A 15 -14.21 -23.01 -17.57
CA HIS A 15 -14.59 -24.12 -16.71
C HIS A 15 -14.66 -25.48 -17.45
N ASN A 16 -14.11 -25.59 -18.66
CA ASN A 16 -14.13 -26.79 -19.51
C ASN A 16 -15.54 -27.36 -19.76
N ARG A 17 -16.57 -26.53 -19.72
CA ARG A 17 -17.96 -26.96 -20.00
C ARG A 17 -18.19 -27.03 -21.50
N LYS A 18 -18.58 -28.18 -21.98
CA LYS A 18 -18.89 -28.41 -23.41
C LYS A 18 -20.31 -27.93 -23.79
N ARG A 19 -21.19 -27.75 -22.82
CA ARG A 19 -22.56 -27.28 -23.00
C ARG A 19 -22.90 -26.32 -21.88
N ILE A 20 -23.68 -25.28 -22.22
CA ILE A 20 -24.26 -24.34 -21.26
C ILE A 20 -25.75 -24.21 -21.54
N VAL A 21 -26.53 -24.04 -20.49
CA VAL A 21 -27.92 -23.59 -20.56
C VAL A 21 -27.86 -22.08 -20.28
N LEU A 22 -28.33 -21.30 -21.24
CA LEU A 22 -28.40 -19.85 -21.11
C LEU A 22 -29.78 -19.47 -20.60
N ASP A 23 -29.80 -18.78 -19.46
CA ASP A 23 -30.98 -18.13 -18.95
C ASP A 23 -31.21 -16.80 -19.69
N GLU A 24 -32.42 -16.55 -20.13
CA GLU A 24 -32.79 -15.28 -20.78
C GLU A 24 -32.48 -14.06 -19.89
N ALA A 25 -32.70 -14.20 -18.58
CA ALA A 25 -32.35 -13.17 -17.60
C ALA A 25 -30.89 -12.79 -17.64
N ARG A 26 -29.98 -13.73 -17.87
CA ARG A 26 -28.53 -13.45 -18.02
C ARG A 26 -28.18 -12.78 -19.35
N LEU A 27 -28.92 -13.11 -20.42
CA LEU A 27 -28.70 -12.49 -21.72
C LEU A 27 -29.16 -11.03 -21.78
N THR A 28 -30.19 -10.70 -20.99
CA THR A 28 -30.77 -9.36 -20.89
C THR A 28 -30.30 -8.58 -19.67
N GLU A 29 -29.46 -9.18 -18.83
CA GLU A 29 -28.92 -8.60 -17.59
C GLU A 29 -28.34 -7.20 -17.82
N ASN A 30 -28.65 -6.26 -16.92
CA ASN A 30 -28.06 -4.93 -16.91
C ASN A 30 -26.52 -5.00 -16.80
N PRO A 31 -25.76 -4.17 -17.52
CA PRO A 31 -24.30 -4.19 -17.48
C PRO A 31 -23.71 -4.05 -16.08
N VAL A 32 -24.33 -3.24 -15.19
CA VAL A 32 -23.87 -3.04 -13.82
C VAL A 32 -24.08 -4.31 -13.00
N ASP A 33 -25.28 -4.91 -13.05
CA ASP A 33 -25.63 -6.14 -12.32
C ASP A 33 -24.73 -7.30 -12.77
N ARG A 34 -24.52 -7.39 -14.08
CA ARG A 34 -23.61 -8.37 -14.66
C ARG A 34 -22.18 -8.21 -14.14
N LEU A 35 -21.65 -6.98 -14.12
CA LEU A 35 -20.30 -6.71 -13.65
C LEU A 35 -20.19 -7.06 -12.15
N SER A 36 -21.15 -6.65 -11.34
CA SER A 36 -21.21 -6.97 -9.90
C SER A 36 -21.21 -8.47 -9.65
N ARG A 37 -22.04 -9.21 -10.40
CA ARG A 37 -22.07 -10.67 -10.34
C ARG A 37 -20.73 -11.31 -10.74
N MET A 38 -20.09 -10.80 -11.78
CA MET A 38 -18.79 -11.31 -12.24
C MET A 38 -17.69 -11.05 -11.21
N ILE A 39 -17.68 -9.88 -10.58
CA ILE A 39 -16.73 -9.56 -9.51
C ILE A 39 -16.93 -10.56 -8.37
N LYS A 40 -18.15 -10.69 -7.87
CA LYS A 40 -18.48 -11.53 -6.72
C LYS A 40 -18.17 -13.01 -6.92
N HIS A 41 -18.47 -13.58 -8.10
CA HIS A 41 -18.43 -15.03 -8.31
C HIS A 41 -17.23 -15.51 -9.15
N SER A 42 -16.48 -14.60 -9.79
CA SER A 42 -15.39 -14.98 -10.67
C SER A 42 -14.07 -14.22 -10.40
N PHE A 43 -14.14 -12.89 -10.24
CA PHE A 43 -12.92 -12.10 -10.18
C PHE A 43 -12.18 -12.29 -8.86
N TRP A 44 -12.84 -12.27 -7.73
CA TRP A 44 -12.20 -12.54 -6.43
C TRP A 44 -11.44 -13.86 -6.46
N HIS A 45 -12.07 -14.93 -6.98
CA HIS A 45 -11.40 -16.22 -7.10
C HIS A 45 -10.21 -16.18 -8.04
N SER A 46 -10.34 -15.53 -9.20
CA SER A 46 -9.26 -15.47 -10.20
C SER A 46 -8.07 -14.62 -9.76
N LEU A 47 -8.28 -13.65 -8.87
CA LEU A 47 -7.25 -12.75 -8.30
C LEU A 47 -6.68 -13.24 -6.98
N THR A 48 -7.22 -14.32 -6.39
CA THR A 48 -6.72 -14.90 -5.14
C THR A 48 -5.37 -15.57 -5.37
N ARG A 49 -4.42 -15.29 -4.48
CA ARG A 49 -3.07 -15.90 -4.46
C ARG A 49 -2.74 -16.39 -3.05
N ARG A 50 -1.77 -17.30 -2.98
CA ARG A 50 -1.15 -17.80 -1.75
C ARG A 50 0.34 -17.92 -1.98
N ILE A 51 1.14 -17.73 -0.93
CA ILE A 51 2.56 -18.01 -0.97
C ILE A 51 2.79 -19.34 -0.24
N ASP A 52 2.44 -20.42 -0.91
CA ASP A 52 2.66 -21.80 -0.48
C ASP A 52 3.13 -22.65 -1.67
N GLY A 53 3.34 -23.94 -1.46
CA GLY A 53 3.87 -24.85 -2.47
C GLY A 53 3.09 -24.88 -3.79
N ASP A 54 1.79 -24.61 -3.76
CA ASP A 54 0.93 -24.58 -4.96
C ASP A 54 0.86 -23.18 -5.59
N GLY A 55 0.92 -22.14 -4.76
CA GLY A 55 0.86 -20.75 -5.23
C GLY A 55 2.19 -20.24 -5.78
N LEU A 56 3.33 -20.74 -5.30
CA LEU A 56 4.66 -20.24 -5.64
C LEU A 56 5.00 -20.35 -7.13
N GLU A 57 4.57 -21.39 -7.81
CA GLU A 57 4.81 -21.55 -9.25
C GLU A 57 4.25 -20.36 -10.07
N ILE A 58 3.11 -19.82 -9.64
CA ILE A 58 2.46 -18.68 -10.29
C ILE A 58 3.18 -17.37 -9.91
N ILE A 59 3.61 -17.28 -8.64
CA ILE A 59 4.09 -16.02 -8.03
C ILE A 59 5.58 -15.77 -8.30
N THR A 60 6.39 -16.81 -8.37
CA THR A 60 7.85 -16.66 -8.58
C THR A 60 8.23 -16.19 -9.97
N ALA A 61 7.39 -16.41 -10.98
CA ALA A 61 7.57 -15.89 -12.31
C ALA A 61 7.48 -14.35 -12.29
N ASP A 62 8.62 -13.65 -12.13
CA ASP A 62 8.67 -12.18 -12.22
C ASP A 62 8.85 -11.77 -13.69
N PRO A 63 7.86 -11.11 -14.31
CA PRO A 63 7.97 -10.66 -15.69
C PRO A 63 9.07 -9.61 -15.92
N LYS A 64 9.60 -9.02 -14.82
CA LYS A 64 10.75 -8.11 -14.88
C LYS A 64 12.08 -8.85 -14.93
N ASN A 65 12.10 -10.14 -14.69
CA ASN A 65 13.27 -10.98 -14.87
C ASN A 65 13.47 -11.29 -16.36
N ARG A 66 13.89 -10.29 -17.13
CA ARG A 66 14.00 -10.36 -18.60
C ARG A 66 15.09 -11.30 -19.11
N THR A 67 16.00 -11.73 -18.27
CA THR A 67 17.14 -12.55 -18.69
C THR A 67 16.85 -14.04 -18.66
N GLY A 68 15.75 -14.48 -18.04
CA GLY A 68 15.38 -15.91 -17.91
C GLY A 68 16.44 -16.76 -17.16
N ARG A 69 17.47 -16.12 -16.60
CA ARG A 69 18.63 -16.79 -15.97
C ARG A 69 18.63 -16.73 -14.46
N ILE A 70 17.70 -15.98 -13.84
CA ILE A 70 17.64 -15.85 -12.39
C ILE A 70 16.61 -16.85 -11.87
N ASN A 71 17.05 -17.76 -11.03
CA ASN A 71 16.15 -18.71 -10.37
C ASN A 71 15.11 -17.96 -9.52
N PRO A 72 13.87 -18.44 -9.46
CA PRO A 72 12.88 -17.93 -8.53
C PRO A 72 13.43 -17.93 -7.11
N ARG A 73 13.24 -16.83 -6.39
CA ARG A 73 13.78 -16.67 -5.03
C ARG A 73 12.69 -16.24 -4.08
N ILE A 74 12.70 -16.84 -2.87
CA ILE A 74 11.90 -16.40 -1.73
C ILE A 74 12.81 -16.00 -0.57
N TYR A 75 12.51 -14.86 0.02
CA TYR A 75 13.16 -14.36 1.22
C TYR A 75 12.24 -14.59 2.42
N VAL A 76 12.74 -15.34 3.39
CA VAL A 76 12.06 -15.65 4.65
C VAL A 76 12.61 -14.70 5.73
N PRO A 77 11.78 -14.08 6.59
CA PRO A 77 12.28 -13.21 7.63
C PRO A 77 13.14 -13.95 8.65
N HIS A 78 14.05 -13.20 9.27
CA HIS A 78 14.81 -13.69 10.42
C HIS A 78 13.86 -14.14 11.54
N GLY A 79 14.21 -15.20 12.26
CA GLY A 79 13.39 -15.71 13.36
C GLY A 79 12.27 -16.66 12.97
N GLU A 80 12.10 -16.98 11.66
CA GLU A 80 11.06 -17.88 11.17
C GLU A 80 11.65 -19.23 10.61
N PRO A 81 12.30 -20.07 11.45
CA PRO A 81 12.96 -21.29 10.98
C PRO A 81 11.98 -22.34 10.43
N ALA A 82 10.79 -22.45 10.99
CA ALA A 82 9.75 -23.36 10.51
C ALA A 82 9.29 -23.00 9.09
N MET A 83 9.12 -21.71 8.82
CA MET A 83 8.79 -21.20 7.49
C MET A 83 9.94 -21.43 6.49
N ALA A 84 11.18 -21.21 6.90
CA ALA A 84 12.35 -21.47 6.06
C ALA A 84 12.44 -22.97 5.70
N GLU A 85 12.23 -23.88 6.64
CA GLU A 85 12.24 -25.31 6.37
C GLU A 85 11.06 -25.75 5.49
N TYR A 86 9.88 -25.14 5.69
CA TYR A 86 8.74 -25.36 4.81
C TYR A 86 9.10 -25.07 3.34
N TYR A 87 9.68 -23.89 3.06
CA TYR A 87 10.04 -23.55 1.68
C TYR A 87 11.20 -24.39 1.13
N ARG A 88 12.17 -24.79 1.97
CA ARG A 88 13.21 -25.75 1.56
C ARG A 88 12.61 -27.11 1.20
N LYS A 89 11.59 -27.56 1.95
CA LYS A 89 10.85 -28.78 1.60
C LYS A 89 10.14 -28.63 0.26
N VAL A 90 9.43 -27.49 0.04
CA VAL A 90 8.80 -27.20 -1.26
C VAL A 90 9.83 -27.22 -2.40
N ALA A 91 11.02 -26.65 -2.21
CA ALA A 91 12.08 -26.68 -3.20
C ALA A 91 12.57 -28.10 -3.52
N ARG A 92 12.66 -28.98 -2.51
CA ARG A 92 12.99 -30.41 -2.70
C ARG A 92 11.89 -31.19 -3.41
N ASP A 93 10.63 -30.94 -3.02
CA ASP A 93 9.47 -31.66 -3.56
C ASP A 93 9.12 -31.21 -5.00
N LYS A 94 9.48 -29.97 -5.36
CA LYS A 94 9.25 -29.36 -6.67
C LYS A 94 10.56 -28.88 -7.33
N PRO A 95 11.51 -29.78 -7.64
CA PRO A 95 12.84 -29.40 -8.14
C PRO A 95 12.83 -28.66 -9.46
N HIS A 96 11.77 -28.83 -10.27
CA HIS A 96 11.59 -28.12 -11.54
C HIS A 96 11.45 -26.60 -11.36
N MET A 97 11.04 -26.11 -10.19
CA MET A 97 10.95 -24.68 -9.90
C MET A 97 12.32 -24.03 -9.71
N ASN A 98 13.34 -24.81 -9.37
CA ASN A 98 14.68 -24.30 -9.04
C ASN A 98 14.63 -23.15 -8.01
N LEU A 99 13.79 -23.30 -6.98
CA LEU A 99 13.48 -22.26 -5.98
C LEU A 99 14.68 -22.07 -5.05
N ASP A 100 15.19 -20.84 -4.99
CA ASP A 100 16.23 -20.40 -4.07
C ASP A 100 15.58 -19.81 -2.79
N VAL A 101 15.86 -20.42 -1.64
CA VAL A 101 15.32 -20.03 -0.34
C VAL A 101 16.39 -19.30 0.47
N GLN A 102 16.19 -18.05 0.75
CA GLN A 102 17.10 -17.19 1.50
C GLN A 102 16.45 -16.70 2.79
N VAL A 103 17.25 -16.54 3.84
CA VAL A 103 16.80 -15.93 5.10
C VAL A 103 17.35 -14.52 5.19
N LEU A 104 16.46 -13.56 5.48
CA LEU A 104 16.82 -12.16 5.65
C LEU A 104 17.58 -11.94 6.97
N PRO A 105 18.40 -10.89 7.09
CA PRO A 105 18.95 -10.45 8.35
C PRO A 105 17.85 -9.93 9.30
N GLU A 106 18.18 -9.74 10.56
CA GLU A 106 17.26 -9.22 11.59
C GLU A 106 16.71 -7.83 11.23
N LYS A 107 17.53 -6.97 10.64
CA LYS A 107 17.15 -5.65 10.12
C LYS A 107 17.25 -5.64 8.59
N PRO A 108 16.19 -6.05 7.89
CA PRO A 108 16.24 -6.23 6.44
C PRO A 108 16.04 -4.94 5.65
N ASP A 109 15.74 -3.83 6.29
CA ASP A 109 15.41 -2.54 5.67
C ASP A 109 16.60 -1.56 5.59
N ASP A 110 17.82 -2.03 5.84
CA ASP A 110 19.02 -1.23 5.57
C ASP A 110 19.13 -0.90 4.07
N PRO A 111 19.25 0.38 3.68
CA PRO A 111 19.24 0.78 2.28
C PRO A 111 20.37 0.17 1.45
N THR A 112 21.54 -0.07 2.03
CA THR A 112 22.68 -0.70 1.36
C THR A 112 22.42 -2.18 1.12
N PHE A 113 21.86 -2.87 2.12
CA PHE A 113 21.45 -4.25 1.99
C PHE A 113 20.36 -4.39 0.93
N VAL A 114 19.29 -3.59 0.99
CA VAL A 114 18.17 -3.63 0.03
C VAL A 114 18.67 -3.36 -1.40
N LYS A 115 19.60 -2.41 -1.57
CA LYS A 115 20.25 -2.15 -2.86
C LYS A 115 20.99 -3.39 -3.38
N SER A 116 21.68 -4.14 -2.52
CA SER A 116 22.37 -5.37 -2.92
C SER A 116 21.41 -6.45 -3.45
N LEU A 117 20.14 -6.42 -3.02
CA LEU A 117 19.11 -7.34 -3.50
C LEU A 117 18.61 -7.02 -4.90
N ASN A 118 18.91 -5.85 -5.47
CA ASN A 118 18.50 -5.48 -6.83
C ASN A 118 19.05 -6.43 -7.90
N SER A 119 20.23 -7.00 -7.65
CA SER A 119 20.82 -8.03 -8.53
C SER A 119 20.23 -9.43 -8.30
N LYS A 120 19.49 -9.61 -7.21
CA LYS A 120 18.90 -10.88 -6.77
C LYS A 120 17.45 -10.68 -6.32
N PRO A 121 16.58 -10.12 -7.17
CA PRO A 121 15.21 -9.83 -6.77
C PRO A 121 14.48 -11.12 -6.40
N GLY A 122 13.62 -11.04 -5.39
CA GLY A 122 12.84 -12.18 -4.92
C GLY A 122 11.52 -11.78 -4.29
N LEU A 123 10.71 -12.78 -4.03
CA LEU A 123 9.46 -12.65 -3.30
C LEU A 123 9.77 -12.58 -1.80
N LEU A 124 9.01 -11.80 -1.07
CA LEU A 124 9.03 -11.83 0.39
C LEU A 124 7.98 -12.80 0.91
N ALA A 125 8.33 -13.62 1.89
CA ALA A 125 7.38 -14.50 2.54
C ALA A 125 6.31 -13.67 3.27
N LEU A 126 5.09 -14.19 3.28
CA LEU A 126 3.93 -13.58 3.93
C LEU A 126 3.38 -14.53 5.01
N ALA A 127 2.38 -14.08 5.75
CA ALA A 127 1.76 -14.83 6.84
C ALA A 127 1.25 -16.21 6.37
N MET A 128 1.45 -17.22 7.21
CA MET A 128 0.99 -18.60 7.01
C MET A 128 0.26 -19.10 8.26
N ASN A 129 -0.68 -20.00 8.06
CA ASN A 129 -1.35 -20.72 9.13
C ASN A 129 -0.79 -22.16 9.26
N GLU A 130 -0.65 -22.64 10.49
CA GLU A 130 -0.45 -24.07 10.73
C GLU A 130 -1.76 -24.81 10.49
N VAL A 131 -1.73 -25.84 9.67
CA VAL A 131 -2.89 -26.68 9.36
C VAL A 131 -2.55 -28.14 9.53
N ASN A 132 -3.54 -28.97 9.85
CA ASN A 132 -3.38 -30.42 9.87
C ASN A 132 -3.60 -30.97 8.46
N ASP A 133 -2.55 -31.52 7.88
CA ASP A 133 -2.60 -32.25 6.62
C ASP A 133 -2.84 -33.74 6.91
N PRO A 134 -3.82 -34.39 6.26
CA PRO A 134 -4.16 -35.80 6.52
C PRO A 134 -3.00 -36.77 6.22
N VAL A 135 -2.06 -36.41 5.35
CA VAL A 135 -0.96 -37.26 4.90
C VAL A 135 0.34 -36.93 5.60
N THR A 136 0.65 -35.65 5.77
CA THR A 136 1.94 -35.16 6.28
C THR A 136 1.91 -34.70 7.73
N GLY A 137 0.75 -34.67 8.38
CA GLY A 137 0.55 -34.12 9.71
C GLY A 137 0.50 -32.60 9.72
N LYS A 138 1.09 -31.95 10.74
CA LYS A 138 1.12 -30.49 10.81
C LYS A 138 1.99 -29.91 9.70
N THR A 139 1.45 -28.96 8.94
CA THR A 139 2.14 -28.24 7.89
C THR A 139 1.71 -26.77 7.86
N LEU A 140 2.51 -25.93 7.17
CA LEU A 140 2.17 -24.54 6.95
C LEU A 140 1.38 -24.38 5.64
N LYS A 141 0.38 -23.49 5.66
CA LYS A 141 -0.40 -23.12 4.50
C LYS A 141 -0.47 -21.60 4.38
N GLY A 142 -0.19 -21.06 3.20
CA GLY A 142 -0.26 -19.64 2.95
C GLY A 142 -1.66 -19.08 3.18
N ILE A 143 -1.78 -17.98 3.89
CA ILE A 143 -3.03 -17.22 3.97
C ILE A 143 -3.34 -16.67 2.57
N PRO A 144 -4.59 -16.72 2.09
CA PRO A 144 -4.93 -16.17 0.81
C PRO A 144 -4.95 -14.64 0.82
N PHE A 145 -4.58 -14.03 -0.29
CA PHE A 145 -4.69 -12.59 -0.53
C PHE A 145 -5.13 -12.31 -1.96
N ILE A 146 -5.68 -11.12 -2.18
CA ILE A 146 -6.10 -10.64 -3.50
C ILE A 146 -5.01 -9.75 -4.08
N VAL A 147 -4.68 -9.99 -5.35
CA VAL A 147 -3.78 -9.11 -6.11
C VAL A 147 -4.58 -8.05 -6.85
N PRO A 148 -4.07 -6.81 -6.99
CA PRO A 148 -4.73 -5.80 -7.80
C PRO A 148 -4.87 -6.29 -9.24
N GLY A 149 -6.05 -6.06 -9.82
CA GLY A 149 -6.31 -6.28 -11.24
C GLY A 149 -5.89 -5.07 -12.11
N ALA A 150 -6.59 -4.80 -13.17
CA ALA A 150 -6.55 -3.62 -14.04
C ALA A 150 -5.18 -3.28 -14.67
N ARG A 151 -4.41 -2.32 -14.14
CA ARG A 151 -3.16 -1.86 -14.74
C ARG A 151 -2.13 -2.97 -14.97
N PHE A 152 -2.22 -4.01 -14.21
CA PHE A 152 -1.37 -5.19 -14.30
C PHE A 152 -2.03 -6.30 -15.14
N ASN A 153 -3.30 -6.08 -15.53
CA ASN A 153 -4.06 -6.79 -16.53
C ASN A 153 -4.56 -5.76 -17.56
N GLU A 154 -3.76 -5.42 -18.58
CA GLU A 154 -4.27 -4.58 -19.68
C GLU A 154 -5.43 -5.29 -20.38
N VAL A 155 -6.65 -5.05 -19.93
CA VAL A 155 -7.85 -5.37 -20.69
C VAL A 155 -8.13 -4.20 -21.60
N ARG A 156 -7.48 -4.16 -22.75
CA ARG A 156 -8.01 -3.42 -23.90
C ARG A 156 -9.26 -4.15 -24.39
N TYR A 157 -10.41 -3.56 -24.16
CA TYR A 157 -11.62 -3.94 -24.88
C TYR A 157 -11.41 -3.66 -26.39
N PRO A 158 -11.81 -4.52 -27.31
CA PRO A 158 -12.64 -5.72 -27.27
C PRO A 158 -11.98 -6.96 -27.92
N TYR A 159 -11.18 -7.76 -27.24
CA TYR A 159 -10.64 -9.01 -27.77
C TYR A 159 -10.82 -10.20 -26.82
N PRO A 160 -11.05 -11.43 -27.38
CA PRO A 160 -11.60 -12.54 -26.63
C PRO A 160 -10.60 -13.19 -25.65
N LEU A 161 -11.15 -13.90 -24.69
CA LEU A 161 -10.58 -14.61 -23.54
C LEU A 161 -9.30 -15.44 -23.76
N LEU A 162 -8.87 -15.70 -24.98
CA LEU A 162 -7.56 -16.32 -25.26
C LEU A 162 -6.39 -15.43 -24.80
N LEU A 163 -6.62 -14.10 -24.79
CA LEU A 163 -5.67 -13.13 -24.25
C LEU A 163 -5.63 -13.18 -22.72
N LEU A 164 -6.75 -13.46 -22.04
CA LEU A 164 -6.82 -13.58 -20.57
C LEU A 164 -5.96 -14.73 -20.03
N LYS A 165 -5.88 -15.88 -20.70
CA LYS A 165 -4.94 -16.94 -20.30
C LYS A 165 -3.48 -16.58 -20.54
N ARG A 166 -3.17 -15.81 -21.58
CA ARG A 166 -1.83 -15.25 -21.80
C ARG A 166 -1.53 -14.09 -20.88
N LEU A 167 -2.54 -13.30 -20.48
CA LEU A 167 -2.41 -12.18 -19.55
C LEU A 167 -2.40 -12.64 -18.10
N GLN A 168 -3.04 -13.77 -17.74
CA GLN A 168 -2.90 -14.38 -16.42
C GLN A 168 -1.43 -14.71 -16.07
N ASN A 169 -0.61 -15.01 -17.08
CA ASN A 169 0.83 -15.22 -16.90
C ASN A 169 1.64 -13.92 -16.83
N GLN A 170 1.00 -12.75 -17.02
CA GLN A 170 1.64 -11.43 -16.94
C GLN A 170 1.19 -10.62 -15.70
N ILE A 171 0.30 -11.17 -14.88
CA ILE A 171 -0.09 -10.55 -13.60
C ILE A 171 1.14 -10.58 -12.70
N ILE A 172 1.60 -9.43 -12.28
CA ILE A 172 2.62 -9.32 -11.24
C ILE A 172 1.94 -9.65 -9.91
N PRO A 173 2.07 -10.86 -9.37
CA PRO A 173 1.33 -11.26 -8.18
C PRO A 173 2.02 -10.70 -6.94
N LYS A 174 1.59 -9.53 -6.51
CA LYS A 174 2.09 -8.85 -5.31
C LYS A 174 0.92 -8.47 -4.43
N LEU A 175 1.08 -8.65 -3.13
CA LEU A 175 0.26 -7.95 -2.17
C LEU A 175 0.74 -6.49 -2.15
N TYR A 176 -0.14 -5.56 -2.49
CA TYR A 176 0.13 -4.12 -2.42
C TYR A 176 -0.58 -3.52 -1.21
N ASN A 177 0.04 -2.54 -0.56
CA ASN A 177 -0.43 -1.93 0.67
C ASN A 177 -1.81 -1.26 0.47
N TRP A 178 -1.86 -0.04 -0.05
CA TRP A 178 -3.11 0.74 -0.07
C TRP A 178 -4.17 0.19 -1.03
N ASP A 179 -3.76 -0.50 -2.12
CA ASP A 179 -4.70 -1.24 -2.98
C ASP A 179 -5.51 -2.25 -2.17
N SER A 180 -4.88 -2.91 -1.19
CA SER A 180 -5.54 -3.89 -0.33
C SER A 180 -6.67 -3.30 0.50
N TYR A 181 -6.59 -2.02 0.88
CA TYR A 181 -7.68 -1.33 1.55
C TYR A 181 -8.93 -1.25 0.66
N PHE A 182 -8.80 -0.75 -0.57
CA PHE A 182 -9.92 -0.63 -1.51
C PHE A 182 -10.47 -2.01 -1.91
N ILE A 183 -9.60 -3.00 -2.09
CA ILE A 183 -9.99 -4.40 -2.31
C ILE A 183 -10.80 -4.91 -1.12
N THR A 184 -10.36 -4.64 0.11
CA THR A 184 -11.05 -5.06 1.34
C THR A 184 -12.45 -4.48 1.42
N LEU A 185 -12.65 -3.20 1.09
CA LEU A 185 -13.98 -2.61 1.05
C LEU A 185 -14.91 -3.38 0.08
N GLY A 186 -14.40 -3.73 -1.11
CA GLY A 186 -15.15 -4.56 -2.06
C GLY A 186 -15.44 -5.97 -1.55
N LEU A 187 -14.47 -6.62 -0.92
CA LEU A 187 -14.66 -7.94 -0.30
C LEU A 187 -15.73 -7.92 0.78
N LEU A 188 -15.75 -6.88 1.60
CA LEU A 188 -16.75 -6.72 2.66
C LEU A 188 -18.15 -6.49 2.11
N VAL A 189 -18.30 -5.75 1.01
CA VAL A 189 -19.58 -5.60 0.30
C VAL A 189 -20.10 -6.95 -0.22
N ASP A 190 -19.19 -7.79 -0.73
CA ASP A 190 -19.52 -9.11 -1.26
C ASP A 190 -19.59 -10.22 -0.18
N GLY A 191 -19.45 -9.88 1.11
CA GLY A 191 -19.51 -10.82 2.24
C GLY A 191 -18.28 -11.73 2.39
N GLN A 192 -17.16 -11.39 1.76
CA GLN A 192 -15.89 -12.14 1.81
C GLN A 192 -15.03 -11.76 3.03
N VAL A 193 -15.64 -11.73 4.22
CA VAL A 193 -15.02 -11.23 5.46
C VAL A 193 -13.74 -12.00 5.83
N ALA A 194 -13.74 -13.33 5.66
CA ALA A 194 -12.57 -14.16 5.96
C ALA A 194 -11.36 -13.81 5.07
N MET A 195 -11.60 -13.48 3.79
CA MET A 195 -10.55 -13.03 2.88
C MET A 195 -10.00 -11.66 3.29
N ALA A 196 -10.87 -10.73 3.61
CA ALA A 196 -10.52 -9.41 4.13
C ALA A 196 -9.67 -9.52 5.41
N LYS A 197 -10.07 -10.39 6.35
CA LYS A 197 -9.30 -10.69 7.58
C LYS A 197 -7.89 -11.19 7.26
N GLY A 198 -7.77 -12.10 6.28
CA GLY A 198 -6.48 -12.61 5.81
C GLY A 198 -5.54 -11.53 5.26
N MET A 199 -6.08 -10.50 4.61
CA MET A 199 -5.27 -9.35 4.14
C MET A 199 -4.62 -8.60 5.32
N VAL A 200 -5.36 -8.39 6.41
CA VAL A 200 -4.83 -7.75 7.63
C VAL A 200 -3.79 -8.64 8.33
N GLU A 201 -3.96 -9.96 8.35
CA GLU A 201 -2.94 -10.88 8.91
C GLU A 201 -1.59 -10.74 8.19
N HIS A 202 -1.59 -10.50 6.88
CA HIS A 202 -0.36 -10.21 6.15
C HIS A 202 0.28 -8.89 6.60
N PHE A 203 -0.51 -7.85 6.84
CA PHE A 203 0.00 -6.56 7.29
C PHE A 203 0.57 -6.63 8.71
N ILE A 204 -0.08 -7.34 9.61
CA ILE A 204 0.46 -7.62 10.95
C ILE A 204 1.82 -8.35 10.83
N PHE A 205 1.90 -9.36 9.96
CA PHE A 205 3.13 -10.08 9.70
C PHE A 205 4.24 -9.19 9.11
N GLU A 206 3.91 -8.33 8.13
CA GLU A 206 4.87 -7.41 7.51
C GLU A 206 5.41 -6.40 8.52
N ILE A 207 4.56 -5.81 9.38
CA ILE A 207 5.00 -4.89 10.43
C ILE A 207 5.90 -5.61 11.45
N LYS A 208 5.54 -6.83 11.83
CA LYS A 208 6.33 -7.62 12.78
C LYS A 208 7.73 -7.93 12.25
N HIS A 209 7.83 -8.39 11.01
CA HIS A 209 9.05 -8.97 10.46
C HIS A 209 9.84 -8.04 9.52
N TYR A 210 9.17 -7.07 8.88
CA TYR A 210 9.81 -6.11 7.96
C TYR A 210 9.74 -4.67 8.48
N GLY A 211 9.15 -4.45 9.66
CA GLY A 211 9.07 -3.16 10.34
C GLY A 211 7.98 -2.21 9.82
N LYS A 212 7.33 -2.52 8.69
CA LYS A 212 6.31 -1.70 8.05
C LYS A 212 5.45 -2.53 7.11
N ILE A 213 4.26 -2.02 6.74
CA ILE A 213 3.53 -2.55 5.60
C ILE A 213 4.26 -2.11 4.33
N LEU A 214 4.68 -3.06 3.52
CA LEU A 214 5.51 -2.79 2.35
C LEU A 214 4.66 -2.28 1.17
N ASN A 215 5.25 -1.47 0.31
CA ASN A 215 4.63 -1.07 -0.96
C ASN A 215 4.14 -2.29 -1.76
N GLY A 216 4.84 -3.40 -1.66
CA GLY A 216 4.46 -4.69 -2.20
C GLY A 216 5.43 -5.78 -1.78
N SER A 217 5.01 -7.04 -1.85
CA SER A 217 5.72 -8.22 -1.34
C SER A 217 6.94 -8.66 -2.17
N ARG A 218 7.85 -7.71 -2.47
CA ARG A 218 9.11 -7.97 -3.19
C ARG A 218 10.31 -7.35 -2.47
N SER A 219 11.48 -7.99 -2.55
CA SER A 219 12.69 -7.61 -1.82
C SER A 219 13.14 -6.16 -2.04
N TYR A 220 12.90 -5.59 -3.20
CA TYR A 220 13.25 -4.19 -3.48
C TYR A 220 12.30 -3.16 -2.84
N TYR A 221 11.22 -3.60 -2.18
CA TYR A 221 10.31 -2.72 -1.44
C TYR A 221 10.59 -2.66 0.07
N LEU A 222 11.61 -3.37 0.59
CA LEU A 222 11.91 -3.42 2.02
C LEU A 222 12.11 -2.03 2.67
N CYS A 223 12.54 -1.03 1.89
CA CYS A 223 12.69 0.35 2.38
C CYS A 223 11.47 1.24 2.18
N ARG A 224 10.38 0.76 1.55
CA ARG A 224 9.27 1.62 1.12
C ARG A 224 7.91 1.05 1.51
N THR A 225 7.07 1.92 2.08
CA THR A 225 5.66 1.66 2.36
C THR A 225 4.74 2.35 1.34
N GLN A 226 3.46 2.51 1.67
CA GLN A 226 2.44 3.28 0.93
C GLN A 226 1.47 3.92 1.94
N PRO A 227 0.46 4.71 1.51
CA PRO A 227 -0.48 5.39 2.40
C PRO A 227 -1.09 4.46 3.47
N PRO A 228 -1.12 4.89 4.75
CA PRO A 228 -1.55 4.05 5.87
C PRO A 228 -3.07 3.95 5.99
N PHE A 229 -3.61 2.73 5.84
CA PHE A 229 -5.05 2.44 5.98
C PHE A 229 -5.38 1.34 6.97
N LEU A 230 -4.39 0.78 7.68
CA LEU A 230 -4.58 -0.44 8.48
C LEU A 230 -5.66 -0.29 9.54
N THR A 231 -5.76 0.86 10.20
CA THR A 231 -6.72 1.08 11.30
C THR A 231 -8.16 1.04 10.82
N ASP A 232 -8.48 1.84 9.78
CA ASP A 232 -9.83 1.83 9.20
C ASP A 232 -10.16 0.46 8.59
N MET A 233 -9.20 -0.16 7.89
CA MET A 233 -9.35 -1.51 7.35
C MET A 233 -9.70 -2.53 8.44
N ALA A 234 -9.00 -2.53 9.57
CA ALA A 234 -9.23 -3.44 10.68
C ALA A 234 -10.59 -3.21 11.33
N LEU A 235 -10.97 -1.94 11.56
CA LEU A 235 -12.28 -1.59 12.13
C LEU A 235 -13.45 -1.94 11.21
N GLN A 236 -13.31 -1.70 9.90
CA GLN A 236 -14.32 -2.08 8.90
C GLN A 236 -14.57 -3.61 8.90
N ILE A 237 -13.51 -4.39 9.05
CA ILE A 237 -13.61 -5.85 9.14
C ILE A 237 -14.23 -6.25 10.48
N TYR A 238 -13.71 -5.72 11.59
CA TYR A 238 -14.20 -6.03 12.95
C TYR A 238 -15.72 -5.85 13.08
N ASN A 239 -16.23 -4.75 12.53
CA ASN A 239 -17.67 -4.45 12.52
C ASN A 239 -18.53 -5.45 11.72
N ARG A 240 -17.91 -6.33 10.93
CA ARG A 240 -18.56 -7.36 10.09
C ARG A 240 -18.24 -8.79 10.50
N LEU A 241 -17.42 -8.98 11.55
CA LEU A 241 -17.13 -10.30 12.09
C LEU A 241 -18.38 -10.88 12.78
N ASP A 242 -18.48 -12.21 12.79
CA ASP A 242 -19.55 -12.90 13.50
C ASP A 242 -19.43 -12.64 15.00
N ARG A 243 -20.48 -12.14 15.60
CA ARG A 243 -20.56 -11.81 17.01
C ARG A 243 -20.65 -13.02 17.95
N SER A 244 -20.71 -14.23 17.40
CA SER A 244 -20.69 -15.46 18.20
C SER A 244 -19.35 -15.75 18.88
N ASP A 245 -18.25 -15.14 18.39
CA ASP A 245 -16.89 -15.34 18.91
C ASP A 245 -16.25 -13.98 19.25
N ILE A 246 -16.82 -13.32 20.26
CA ILE A 246 -16.44 -11.96 20.65
C ILE A 246 -14.97 -11.90 21.10
N ASP A 247 -14.53 -12.85 21.91
CA ASP A 247 -13.19 -12.84 22.49
C ASP A 247 -12.12 -13.00 21.39
N SER A 248 -12.27 -13.95 20.48
CA SER A 248 -11.36 -14.13 19.35
C SER A 248 -11.33 -12.92 18.41
N ASN A 249 -12.49 -12.28 18.20
CA ASN A 249 -12.57 -11.07 17.40
C ASN A 249 -11.86 -9.88 18.06
N ARG A 250 -12.02 -9.74 19.37
CA ARG A 250 -11.35 -8.72 20.19
C ARG A 250 -9.83 -8.92 20.18
N ASP A 251 -9.36 -10.15 20.37
CA ASP A 251 -7.93 -10.48 20.30
C ASP A 251 -7.34 -10.22 18.91
N TRP A 252 -8.09 -10.53 17.86
CA TRP A 252 -7.68 -10.22 16.50
C TRP A 252 -7.54 -8.71 16.27
N LEU A 253 -8.54 -7.92 16.67
CA LEU A 253 -8.47 -6.46 16.55
C LEU A 253 -7.33 -5.89 17.40
N LYS A 254 -7.11 -6.42 18.61
CA LYS A 254 -6.01 -6.04 19.50
C LYS A 254 -4.66 -6.15 18.76
N ARG A 255 -4.38 -7.30 18.13
CA ARG A 255 -3.15 -7.51 17.37
C ARG A 255 -3.01 -6.53 16.20
N ALA A 256 -4.10 -6.23 15.49
CA ALA A 256 -4.09 -5.28 14.38
C ALA A 256 -3.80 -3.85 14.86
N ILE A 257 -4.42 -3.42 15.97
CA ILE A 257 -4.20 -2.08 16.54
C ILE A 257 -2.79 -1.96 17.15
N GLN A 258 -2.28 -2.98 17.84
CA GLN A 258 -0.89 -2.98 18.33
C GLN A 258 0.12 -2.86 17.17
N ALA A 259 -0.10 -3.57 16.07
CA ALA A 259 0.72 -3.46 14.87
C ALA A 259 0.64 -2.06 14.25
N ALA A 260 -0.56 -1.47 14.18
CA ALA A 260 -0.74 -0.11 13.68
C ALA A 260 -0.03 0.93 14.56
N ILE A 261 -0.10 0.79 15.89
CA ILE A 261 0.63 1.66 16.85
C ILE A 261 2.14 1.55 16.61
N LYS A 262 2.67 0.34 16.41
CA LYS A 262 4.08 0.14 16.09
C LYS A 262 4.47 0.85 14.81
N GLU A 263 3.75 0.63 13.70
CA GLU A 263 4.03 1.29 12.43
C GLU A 263 3.90 2.82 12.54
N TYR A 264 2.90 3.32 13.25
CA TYR A 264 2.73 4.75 13.50
C TYR A 264 3.98 5.37 14.13
N HIS A 265 4.47 4.79 15.23
CA HIS A 265 5.60 5.34 15.96
C HIS A 265 6.95 5.14 15.27
N THR A 266 7.15 3.99 14.63
CA THR A 266 8.47 3.65 14.05
C THR A 266 8.64 4.15 12.61
N ILE A 267 7.54 4.44 11.91
CA ILE A 267 7.56 4.85 10.51
C ILE A 267 7.02 6.26 10.32
N TRP A 268 5.73 6.49 10.67
CA TRP A 268 5.04 7.69 10.20
C TRP A 268 5.38 8.96 11.00
N VAL A 269 5.62 8.85 12.29
CA VAL A 269 6.01 9.99 13.16
C VAL A 269 7.47 9.90 13.61
N ALA A 270 8.26 8.99 13.06
CA ALA A 270 9.69 8.91 13.25
C ALA A 270 10.44 9.81 12.24
N GLU A 271 11.64 10.26 12.64
CA GLU A 271 12.57 10.90 11.69
C GLU A 271 13.07 9.88 10.65
N PRO A 272 13.29 10.29 9.40
CA PRO A 272 13.17 11.65 8.85
C PRO A 272 11.80 11.98 8.27
N ARG A 273 10.77 11.13 8.47
CA ARG A 273 9.43 11.38 7.90
C ARG A 273 8.73 12.54 8.56
N MET A 274 8.68 12.57 9.88
CA MET A 274 8.13 13.72 10.59
C MET A 274 9.11 14.90 10.53
N ASP A 275 8.59 16.04 10.15
CA ASP A 275 9.32 17.30 10.22
C ASP A 275 9.19 17.91 11.62
N PRO A 276 10.28 18.04 12.39
CA PRO A 276 10.20 18.48 13.80
C PRO A 276 9.73 19.91 13.95
N LYS A 277 9.86 20.75 12.91
CA LYS A 277 9.45 22.17 12.94
C LYS A 277 7.95 22.33 12.82
N THR A 278 7.33 21.53 11.96
CA THR A 278 5.89 21.66 11.65
C THR A 278 5.04 20.56 12.29
N GLY A 279 5.64 19.46 12.72
CA GLY A 279 4.93 18.26 13.15
C GLY A 279 4.25 17.48 12.01
N LEU A 280 4.43 17.90 10.76
CA LEU A 280 3.86 17.23 9.59
C LEU A 280 4.70 16.02 9.19
N SER A 281 4.03 14.93 8.87
CA SER A 281 4.67 13.74 8.30
C SER A 281 4.80 13.84 6.78
N ARG A 282 5.81 13.20 6.21
CA ARG A 282 6.13 13.24 4.77
C ARG A 282 6.29 11.84 4.21
N TYR A 283 5.96 11.67 2.95
CA TYR A 283 6.43 10.52 2.19
C TYR A 283 7.93 10.68 1.95
N ARG A 284 8.72 9.91 2.68
CA ARG A 284 10.19 10.03 2.65
C ARG A 284 10.85 8.68 2.93
N PRO A 285 10.73 7.73 1.98
CA PRO A 285 11.33 6.41 2.13
C PRO A 285 12.84 6.49 1.99
N ASP A 286 13.52 5.59 2.67
CA ASP A 286 14.94 5.35 2.44
C ASP A 286 15.17 4.65 1.09
N GLY A 287 16.41 4.68 0.60
CA GLY A 287 16.78 3.98 -0.61
C GLY A 287 17.98 4.60 -1.32
N LEU A 288 18.69 3.78 -2.07
CA LEU A 288 19.91 4.17 -2.79
C LEU A 288 19.83 3.77 -4.26
N GLY A 289 20.44 4.58 -5.12
CA GLY A 289 20.54 4.31 -6.55
C GLY A 289 19.23 4.41 -7.32
N ILE A 290 19.19 3.85 -8.50
CA ILE A 290 18.04 3.86 -9.41
C ILE A 290 16.99 2.85 -8.91
N PRO A 291 15.70 3.22 -8.77
CA PRO A 291 14.64 2.29 -8.42
C PRO A 291 14.55 1.11 -9.41
N PRO A 292 14.67 -0.14 -8.95
CA PRO A 292 14.79 -1.31 -9.83
C PRO A 292 13.44 -1.80 -10.38
N GLU A 293 12.33 -1.36 -9.82
CA GLU A 293 10.98 -1.78 -10.19
C GLU A 293 10.47 -1.17 -11.48
N THR A 294 11.21 -0.22 -12.06
CA THR A 294 10.83 0.46 -13.30
C THR A 294 11.33 -0.28 -14.54
N GLU A 295 10.79 0.07 -15.69
CA GLU A 295 11.34 -0.42 -16.96
C GLU A 295 12.74 0.14 -17.22
N ALA A 296 13.58 -0.63 -17.91
CA ALA A 296 14.98 -0.28 -18.16
C ALA A 296 15.18 1.11 -18.83
N THR A 297 14.19 1.54 -19.63
CA THR A 297 14.22 2.82 -20.35
C THR A 297 13.51 3.96 -19.62
N HIS A 298 12.88 3.68 -18.47
CA HIS A 298 12.06 4.66 -17.75
C HIS A 298 12.80 5.94 -17.41
N PHE A 299 14.03 5.82 -16.94
CA PHE A 299 14.85 6.95 -16.52
C PHE A 299 15.89 7.39 -17.56
N THR A 300 15.85 6.88 -18.80
CA THR A 300 16.84 7.23 -19.83
C THR A 300 17.02 8.74 -19.98
N HIS A 301 15.93 9.48 -20.11
CA HIS A 301 15.94 10.94 -20.26
C HIS A 301 16.47 11.71 -19.05
N ILE A 302 16.47 11.09 -17.86
CA ILE A 302 17.05 11.67 -16.64
C ILE A 302 18.52 11.35 -16.54
N LEU A 303 18.94 10.15 -16.97
CA LEU A 303 20.29 9.64 -16.82
C LEU A 303 21.22 10.12 -17.96
N GLU A 304 20.69 10.35 -19.17
CA GLU A 304 21.43 10.73 -20.34
C GLU A 304 22.35 11.96 -20.13
N PRO A 305 21.91 13.09 -19.54
CA PRO A 305 22.78 14.22 -19.29
C PRO A 305 23.98 13.91 -18.36
N TYR A 306 23.78 12.98 -17.42
CA TYR A 306 24.85 12.54 -16.53
C TYR A 306 25.78 11.55 -17.22
N ALA A 307 25.26 10.65 -18.04
CA ALA A 307 26.06 9.73 -18.84
C ALA A 307 26.98 10.50 -19.79
N ASP A 308 26.44 11.49 -20.50
CA ASP A 308 27.19 12.37 -21.41
C ASP A 308 28.29 13.15 -20.68
N LYS A 309 27.98 13.70 -19.48
CA LYS A 309 28.96 14.39 -18.61
C LYS A 309 30.18 13.51 -18.30
N HIS A 310 29.99 12.21 -18.17
CA HIS A 310 31.04 11.24 -17.86
C HIS A 310 31.59 10.52 -19.10
N GLY A 311 31.11 10.82 -20.30
CA GLY A 311 31.51 10.16 -21.53
C GLY A 311 31.19 8.67 -21.59
N LEU A 312 30.05 8.28 -21.00
CA LEU A 312 29.59 6.90 -20.86
C LEU A 312 28.24 6.70 -21.59
N SER A 313 27.96 5.46 -21.92
CA SER A 313 26.58 5.09 -22.28
C SER A 313 25.68 5.15 -21.04
N VAL A 314 24.36 5.32 -21.22
CA VAL A 314 23.38 5.34 -20.12
C VAL A 314 23.45 4.04 -19.30
N LEU A 315 23.70 2.91 -19.95
CA LEU A 315 23.84 1.62 -19.25
C LEU A 315 25.08 1.59 -18.35
N GLU A 316 26.25 1.92 -18.89
CA GLU A 316 27.50 1.94 -18.12
C GLU A 316 27.46 2.97 -16.98
N PHE A 317 26.84 4.14 -17.24
CA PHE A 317 26.64 5.14 -16.20
C PHE A 317 25.73 4.58 -15.10
N SER A 318 24.61 3.94 -15.45
CA SER A 318 23.66 3.36 -14.50
C SER A 318 24.30 2.30 -13.61
N GLU A 319 25.13 1.43 -14.19
CA GLU A 319 25.88 0.41 -13.45
C GLU A 319 26.85 1.05 -12.46
N LYS A 320 27.72 1.96 -12.92
CA LYS A 320 28.72 2.63 -12.07
C LYS A 320 28.08 3.50 -10.98
N TYR A 321 26.95 4.16 -11.29
CA TYR A 321 26.19 4.93 -10.31
C TYR A 321 25.53 4.00 -9.27
N ASN A 322 24.91 2.93 -9.70
CA ASN A 322 24.34 1.94 -8.80
C ASN A 322 25.41 1.26 -7.93
N ASP A 323 26.61 1.03 -8.44
CA ASP A 323 27.73 0.46 -7.66
C ASP A 323 28.40 1.48 -6.72
N GLY A 324 27.98 2.76 -6.77
CA GLY A 324 28.54 3.83 -5.95
C GLY A 324 29.93 4.31 -6.40
N ILE A 325 30.38 3.88 -7.59
CA ILE A 325 31.64 4.33 -8.22
C ILE A 325 31.51 5.80 -8.63
N LEU A 326 30.36 6.16 -9.19
CA LEU A 326 30.02 7.55 -9.53
C LEU A 326 29.07 8.11 -8.47
N LYS A 327 29.31 9.37 -8.07
CA LYS A 327 28.50 10.10 -7.10
C LYS A 327 27.90 11.33 -7.78
N GLU A 328 26.58 11.42 -7.80
CA GLU A 328 25.84 12.54 -8.37
C GLU A 328 24.77 13.01 -7.38
N PRO A 329 25.09 13.93 -6.44
CA PRO A 329 24.16 14.36 -5.38
C PRO A 329 22.81 14.89 -5.88
N LYS A 330 22.79 15.57 -7.03
CA LYS A 330 21.52 16.04 -7.64
C LYS A 330 20.67 14.89 -8.16
N LEU A 331 21.30 13.81 -8.59
CA LEU A 331 20.60 12.60 -9.02
C LEU A 331 20.11 11.79 -7.80
N ASP A 332 20.88 11.79 -6.71
CA ASP A 332 20.44 11.19 -5.44
C ASP A 332 19.19 11.91 -4.90
N GLU A 333 19.16 13.25 -4.95
CA GLU A 333 18.00 14.06 -4.59
C GLU A 333 16.80 13.78 -5.50
N TYR A 334 17.01 13.68 -6.81
CA TYR A 334 15.97 13.32 -7.74
C TYR A 334 15.33 11.98 -7.38
N PHE A 335 16.15 10.95 -7.12
CA PHE A 335 15.63 9.62 -6.77
C PHE A 335 15.04 9.56 -5.36
N LEU A 336 15.41 10.42 -4.43
CA LEU A 336 14.73 10.57 -3.16
C LEU A 336 13.27 11.03 -3.40
N HIS A 337 13.07 12.06 -4.22
CA HIS A 337 11.74 12.55 -4.56
C HIS A 337 10.93 11.56 -5.39
N ASP A 338 11.54 10.87 -6.34
CA ASP A 338 10.87 9.82 -7.14
C ASP A 338 10.37 8.68 -6.26
N ARG A 339 11.20 8.20 -5.31
CA ARG A 339 10.78 7.18 -4.35
C ARG A 339 9.64 7.66 -3.45
N ALA A 340 9.65 8.93 -3.04
CA ALA A 340 8.58 9.52 -2.24
C ALA A 340 7.25 9.61 -3.01
N VAL A 341 7.28 9.94 -4.31
CA VAL A 341 6.08 9.90 -5.17
C VAL A 341 5.51 8.49 -5.24
N ARG A 342 6.35 7.47 -5.37
CA ARG A 342 5.91 6.06 -5.41
C ARG A 342 5.37 5.58 -4.06
N GLU A 343 5.94 6.08 -2.95
CA GLU A 343 5.41 5.79 -1.61
C GLU A 343 4.04 6.44 -1.40
N SER A 344 3.81 7.62 -1.97
CA SER A 344 2.51 8.31 -1.90
C SER A 344 1.38 7.58 -2.65
N GLY A 345 1.73 6.64 -3.53
CA GLY A 345 0.76 5.97 -4.41
C GLY A 345 0.25 6.84 -5.57
N HIS A 346 0.65 8.12 -5.65
CA HIS A 346 0.21 9.05 -6.70
C HIS A 346 1.23 9.16 -7.86
N ASP A 347 1.94 8.10 -8.15
CA ASP A 347 2.89 8.06 -9.25
C ASP A 347 2.14 7.84 -10.59
N THR A 348 2.29 8.70 -11.60
CA THR A 348 3.14 9.88 -11.57
C THR A 348 2.26 11.13 -11.60
N THR A 349 2.47 12.08 -10.70
CA THR A 349 1.65 13.29 -10.61
C THR A 349 2.50 14.54 -10.75
N TYR A 350 1.90 15.61 -11.31
CA TYR A 350 2.49 16.95 -11.33
C TYR A 350 2.29 17.73 -10.01
N ARG A 351 1.38 17.24 -9.14
CA ARG A 351 0.99 17.87 -7.87
C ARG A 351 2.18 18.21 -6.98
N PHE A 352 3.20 17.34 -6.95
CA PHE A 352 4.33 17.49 -6.04
C PHE A 352 5.50 18.31 -6.59
N GLU A 353 5.41 18.82 -7.80
CA GLU A 353 6.44 19.66 -8.44
C GLU A 353 7.86 19.11 -8.29
N LYS A 354 8.02 17.78 -8.34
CA LYS A 354 9.27 17.03 -8.14
C LYS A 354 9.89 17.19 -6.74
N ARG A 355 9.11 17.56 -5.72
CA ARG A 355 9.56 17.84 -4.34
C ARG A 355 8.88 16.97 -3.29
N CYS A 356 8.28 15.84 -3.65
CA CYS A 356 7.42 15.01 -2.79
C CYS A 356 8.04 14.74 -1.41
N ALA A 357 9.33 14.40 -1.33
CA ALA A 357 10.00 14.07 -0.07
C ALA A 357 10.09 15.24 0.93
N ASN A 358 9.81 16.47 0.48
CA ASN A 358 9.82 17.68 1.31
C ASN A 358 8.41 18.10 1.75
N LEU A 359 7.38 17.43 1.25
CA LEU A 359 6.01 17.90 1.39
C LEU A 359 5.28 17.21 2.54
N GLY A 360 4.73 18.00 3.46
CA GLY A 360 3.59 17.61 4.28
C GLY A 360 2.34 17.62 3.42
N THR A 361 1.95 16.45 2.89
CA THR A 361 0.82 16.34 1.95
C THR A 361 -0.49 16.21 2.69
N ILE A 362 -1.56 16.79 2.16
CA ILE A 362 -2.88 16.77 2.80
C ILE A 362 -3.41 15.33 2.98
N ASP A 363 -3.24 14.48 2.00
CA ASP A 363 -3.68 13.09 2.07
C ASP A 363 -3.02 12.32 3.22
N LEU A 364 -1.68 12.41 3.37
CA LEU A 364 -0.98 11.74 4.46
C LEU A 364 -1.39 12.28 5.83
N GLN A 365 -1.53 13.60 5.98
CA GLN A 365 -1.97 14.17 7.26
C GLN A 365 -3.38 13.69 7.63
N CYS A 366 -4.31 13.65 6.67
CA CYS A 366 -5.67 13.16 6.89
C CYS A 366 -5.69 11.67 7.24
N LEU A 367 -4.88 10.85 6.60
CA LEU A 367 -4.76 9.43 6.91
C LEU A 367 -4.21 9.21 8.32
N LEU A 368 -3.20 9.96 8.73
CA LEU A 368 -2.65 9.85 10.07
C LEU A 368 -3.59 10.40 11.14
N TYR A 369 -4.35 11.46 10.85
CA TYR A 369 -5.44 11.92 11.73
C TYR A 369 -6.47 10.80 11.94
N LYS A 370 -6.89 10.15 10.85
CA LYS A 370 -7.81 9.02 10.90
C LYS A 370 -7.22 7.86 11.70
N TYR A 371 -5.94 7.56 11.52
CA TYR A 371 -5.22 6.54 12.30
C TYR A 371 -5.28 6.81 13.80
N GLU A 372 -5.02 8.05 14.21
CA GLU A 372 -5.03 8.50 15.59
C GLU A 372 -6.43 8.40 16.20
N VAL A 373 -7.46 8.85 15.47
CA VAL A 373 -8.87 8.73 15.89
C VAL A 373 -9.30 7.27 15.99
N ASP A 374 -8.96 6.44 15.02
CA ASP A 374 -9.33 5.02 14.99
C ASP A 374 -8.71 4.24 16.14
N ILE A 375 -7.41 4.46 16.43
CA ILE A 375 -6.73 3.83 17.57
C ILE A 375 -7.39 4.26 18.88
N GLY A 376 -7.60 5.56 19.09
CA GLY A 376 -8.27 6.09 20.26
C GLY A 376 -9.68 5.50 20.44
N THR A 377 -10.43 5.38 19.35
CA THR A 377 -11.78 4.78 19.35
C THR A 377 -11.74 3.30 19.69
N ALA A 378 -10.82 2.54 19.10
CA ALA A 378 -10.67 1.11 19.41
C ALA A 378 -10.29 0.88 20.89
N ILE A 379 -9.36 1.68 21.43
CA ILE A 379 -8.95 1.59 22.84
C ILE A 379 -10.14 1.88 23.75
N ARG A 380 -10.89 2.94 23.48
CA ARG A 380 -12.02 3.34 24.32
C ARG A 380 -13.20 2.38 24.24
N GLU A 381 -13.58 1.97 23.02
CA GLU A 381 -14.84 1.27 22.81
C GLU A 381 -14.72 -0.26 22.85
N VAL A 382 -13.51 -0.80 22.57
CA VAL A 382 -13.31 -2.24 22.49
C VAL A 382 -12.39 -2.76 23.61
N PHE A 383 -11.42 -1.97 24.05
CA PHE A 383 -10.40 -2.42 25.02
C PHE A 383 -10.53 -1.80 26.41
N ASP A 384 -11.71 -1.31 26.78
CA ASP A 384 -12.02 -0.76 28.12
C ASP A 384 -11.10 0.39 28.52
N ASP A 385 -10.71 1.20 27.55
CA ASP A 385 -9.79 2.35 27.65
C ASP A 385 -8.35 2.00 28.10
N GLU A 386 -7.94 0.73 27.90
CA GLU A 386 -6.58 0.25 28.23
C GLU A 386 -6.08 -0.75 27.18
N LEU A 387 -4.94 -0.44 26.56
CA LEU A 387 -4.27 -1.33 25.64
C LEU A 387 -2.78 -1.42 25.97
N GLU A 388 -2.32 -2.55 26.46
CA GLU A 388 -0.90 -2.80 26.71
C GLU A 388 -0.18 -3.23 25.43
N LEU A 389 1.00 -2.65 25.17
CA LEU A 389 1.86 -3.03 24.05
C LEU A 389 2.75 -4.19 24.46
N GLU A 390 2.64 -5.31 23.74
CA GLU A 390 3.37 -6.54 24.03
C GLU A 390 4.82 -6.51 23.49
N GLU A 391 5.05 -5.81 22.38
CA GLU A 391 6.39 -5.68 21.79
C GLU A 391 7.11 -4.43 22.28
N ASP A 392 8.44 -4.51 22.39
CA ASP A 392 9.29 -3.37 22.72
C ASP A 392 9.78 -2.68 21.45
N PHE A 393 9.35 -1.43 21.27
CA PHE A 393 9.78 -0.55 20.19
C PHE A 393 9.82 0.91 20.65
N PRO A 394 10.59 1.79 19.97
CA PRO A 394 10.67 3.21 20.31
C PRO A 394 9.31 3.88 20.13
N LEU A 395 8.78 4.48 21.20
CA LEU A 395 7.63 5.37 21.10
C LEU A 395 8.14 6.77 20.73
N ALA A 396 7.59 7.34 19.67
CA ALA A 396 7.87 8.71 19.30
C ALA A 396 7.37 9.65 20.40
N PRO A 397 8.13 10.73 20.74
CA PRO A 397 7.69 11.68 21.73
C PRO A 397 6.35 12.29 21.32
N PHE A 398 5.56 12.64 22.33
CA PHE A 398 4.32 13.39 22.06
C PHE A 398 4.70 14.70 21.38
N PRO A 399 4.07 15.06 20.25
CA PRO A 399 4.37 16.34 19.62
C PRO A 399 4.06 17.45 20.64
N PRO A 400 4.95 18.46 20.80
CA PRO A 400 4.72 19.54 21.73
C PRO A 400 3.41 20.23 21.34
N SER A 401 2.45 20.28 22.28
CA SER A 401 1.30 21.15 22.12
C SER A 401 1.79 22.58 21.92
N VAL A 402 1.09 23.39 21.15
CA VAL A 402 1.44 24.82 20.96
C VAL A 402 1.58 25.55 22.31
N GLU A 403 0.93 25.03 23.37
CA GLU A 403 1.02 25.52 24.75
C GLU A 403 2.12 24.85 25.58
N SER A 404 2.66 23.69 25.19
CA SER A 404 3.66 22.99 26.00
C SER A 404 5.10 23.45 25.80
N TYR A 405 5.37 24.39 24.89
CA TYR A 405 6.60 25.18 24.95
C TYR A 405 6.75 25.91 26.30
N ALA A 406 5.67 26.03 27.05
CA ALA A 406 5.64 26.63 28.38
C ALA A 406 5.88 25.62 29.53
N ASN A 407 5.87 24.31 29.30
CA ASN A 407 6.02 23.35 30.42
C ASN A 407 6.85 22.11 30.00
N PRO A 408 8.20 22.19 30.07
CA PRO A 408 9.12 21.11 29.66
C PRO A 408 9.09 19.88 30.56
N HIS A 409 8.22 19.82 31.59
CA HIS A 409 8.15 18.75 32.59
C HIS A 409 7.00 17.74 32.39
N LYS A 410 6.17 17.86 31.34
CA LYS A 410 5.29 16.77 30.97
C LYS A 410 6.15 15.71 30.28
N GLU A 411 6.70 14.78 31.07
CA GLU A 411 7.36 13.59 30.54
C GLU A 411 6.39 12.93 29.55
N SER A 412 6.81 12.82 28.28
CA SER A 412 6.08 12.02 27.31
C SER A 412 5.92 10.63 27.91
N SER A 413 4.70 10.17 28.02
CA SER A 413 4.37 8.85 28.53
C SER A 413 5.18 7.81 27.73
N LYS A 414 6.24 7.28 28.35
CA LYS A 414 6.92 6.05 27.90
C LYS A 414 6.08 4.82 28.29
N SER A 415 4.82 5.05 28.60
CA SER A 415 3.93 4.01 29.08
C SER A 415 3.62 3.04 27.94
N ARG A 416 3.89 1.78 28.15
CA ARG A 416 3.43 0.70 27.26
C ARG A 416 1.91 0.53 27.33
N LEU A 417 1.27 1.04 28.38
CA LEU A 417 -0.17 1.10 28.51
C LEU A 417 -0.69 2.32 27.76
N GLN A 418 -1.42 2.08 26.69
CA GLN A 418 -2.01 3.11 25.85
C GLN A 418 -3.42 3.45 26.33
N LYS A 419 -3.74 4.72 26.35
CA LYS A 419 -5.05 5.28 26.70
C LYS A 419 -5.65 6.01 25.50
N SER A 420 -6.97 6.00 25.39
CA SER A 420 -7.66 6.67 24.27
C SER A 420 -7.41 8.18 24.25
N GLU A 421 -7.34 8.81 25.42
CA GLU A 421 -7.13 10.26 25.57
C GLU A 421 -5.85 10.72 24.84
N GLU A 422 -4.74 10.01 25.02
CA GLU A 422 -3.47 10.35 24.35
C GLU A 422 -3.62 10.36 22.81
N TRP A 423 -4.38 9.40 22.26
CA TRP A 423 -4.58 9.29 20.82
C TRP A 423 -5.49 10.38 20.28
N PHE A 424 -6.53 10.78 21.01
CA PHE A 424 -7.37 11.93 20.65
C PHE A 424 -6.63 13.26 20.78
N GLU A 425 -5.74 13.41 21.74
CA GLU A 425 -4.84 14.57 21.85
C GLU A 425 -3.87 14.64 20.65
N ARG A 426 -3.34 13.50 20.18
CA ARG A 426 -2.51 13.42 18.94
C ARG A 426 -3.31 13.83 17.71
N ALA A 427 -4.53 13.34 17.59
CA ALA A 427 -5.42 13.69 16.50
C ALA A 427 -5.75 15.20 16.48
N GLU A 428 -6.05 15.78 17.64
CA GLU A 428 -6.34 17.21 17.75
C GLU A 428 -5.10 18.06 17.41
N PHE A 429 -3.92 17.68 17.90
CA PHE A 429 -2.67 18.34 17.49
C PHE A 429 -2.50 18.32 15.97
N ARG A 430 -2.67 17.15 15.35
CA ARG A 430 -2.55 17.00 13.89
C ARG A 430 -3.57 17.86 13.15
N ARG A 431 -4.83 17.91 13.60
CA ARG A 431 -5.87 18.76 13.03
C ARG A 431 -5.45 20.23 13.05
N GLN A 432 -4.88 20.70 14.19
CA GLN A 432 -4.37 22.06 14.30
C GLN A 432 -3.21 22.34 13.33
N MET A 433 -2.32 21.37 13.09
CA MET A 433 -1.23 21.51 12.14
C MET A 433 -1.73 21.48 10.68
N ILE A 434 -2.74 20.66 10.38
CA ILE A 434 -3.44 20.68 9.08
C ILE A 434 -4.04 22.08 8.82
N ASP A 435 -4.77 22.63 9.78
CA ASP A 435 -5.38 23.95 9.64
C ASP A 435 -4.32 25.04 9.49
N LYS A 436 -3.26 24.97 10.26
CA LYS A 436 -2.21 26.01 10.29
C LYS A 436 -1.39 26.05 8.98
N TYR A 437 -1.01 24.89 8.44
CA TYR A 437 -0.05 24.82 7.35
C TYR A 437 -0.69 24.51 6.00
N LEU A 438 -1.79 23.74 5.98
CA LEU A 438 -2.34 23.23 4.73
C LEU A 438 -3.62 23.97 4.31
N TRP A 439 -4.43 24.49 5.23
CA TRP A 439 -5.62 25.25 4.88
C TRP A 439 -5.25 26.59 4.24
N ASN A 440 -5.92 26.93 3.14
CA ASN A 440 -5.78 28.23 2.48
C ASN A 440 -7.13 28.92 2.45
N GLU A 441 -7.33 29.90 3.34
CA GLU A 441 -8.60 30.63 3.48
C GLU A 441 -9.01 31.35 2.20
N SER A 442 -8.06 31.95 1.48
CA SER A 442 -8.35 32.72 0.25
C SER A 442 -8.80 31.83 -0.91
N LYS A 443 -8.37 30.53 -0.91
CA LYS A 443 -8.74 29.55 -1.92
C LYS A 443 -9.85 28.61 -1.46
N SER A 444 -10.13 28.58 -0.16
CA SER A 444 -11.08 27.65 0.47
C SER A 444 -10.80 26.18 0.14
N LEU A 445 -9.51 25.82 0.09
CA LEU A 445 -9.01 24.48 -0.19
C LEU A 445 -7.78 24.18 0.66
N TYR A 446 -7.49 22.89 0.85
CA TYR A 446 -6.23 22.43 1.42
C TYR A 446 -5.17 22.22 0.34
N PHE A 447 -3.94 22.61 0.66
CA PHE A 447 -2.77 22.48 -0.21
C PHE A 447 -1.64 21.76 0.52
N ASP A 448 -0.76 21.12 -0.22
CA ASP A 448 0.47 20.54 0.34
C ASP A 448 1.42 21.65 0.79
N TYR A 449 2.16 21.40 1.87
CA TYR A 449 3.10 22.33 2.45
C TYR A 449 4.54 21.85 2.28
N ASP A 450 5.37 22.64 1.63
CA ASP A 450 6.80 22.38 1.50
C ASP A 450 7.53 22.82 2.78
N THR A 451 8.02 21.85 3.55
CA THR A 451 8.70 22.05 4.84
C THR A 451 10.08 22.69 4.70
N VAL A 452 10.68 22.67 3.49
CA VAL A 452 11.99 23.26 3.21
C VAL A 452 11.86 24.73 2.78
N THR A 453 10.93 25.02 1.87
CA THR A 453 10.69 26.39 1.42
C THR A 453 9.68 27.15 2.28
N GLU A 454 9.03 26.46 3.22
CA GLU A 454 8.04 27.01 4.17
C GLU A 454 6.84 27.66 3.47
N LYS A 455 6.35 27.04 2.40
CA LYS A 455 5.26 27.56 1.56
C LYS A 455 4.30 26.45 1.13
N GLN A 456 3.05 26.84 0.94
CA GLN A 456 2.07 25.97 0.29
C GLN A 456 2.38 25.86 -1.20
N ILE A 457 2.15 24.66 -1.76
CA ILE A 457 2.14 24.41 -3.20
C ILE A 457 0.69 24.58 -3.67
N LEU A 458 0.42 25.65 -4.39
CA LEU A 458 -0.94 26.02 -4.81
C LEU A 458 -1.40 25.19 -6.04
N TYR A 459 -1.31 23.87 -5.94
CA TYR A 459 -1.81 22.94 -6.95
C TYR A 459 -3.18 22.42 -6.54
N GLU A 460 -4.22 22.90 -7.20
CA GLU A 460 -5.61 22.49 -6.94
C GLU A 460 -5.81 21.02 -7.31
N SER A 461 -6.21 20.20 -6.33
CA SER A 461 -6.37 18.75 -6.48
C SER A 461 -7.56 18.24 -5.69
N VAL A 462 -8.17 17.17 -6.19
CA VAL A 462 -9.22 16.42 -5.46
C VAL A 462 -8.74 15.84 -4.14
N THR A 463 -7.42 15.79 -3.93
CA THR A 463 -6.84 15.32 -2.66
C THR A 463 -7.19 16.23 -1.48
N SER A 464 -7.59 17.50 -1.70
CA SER A 464 -8.17 18.34 -0.64
C SER A 464 -9.36 17.67 0.06
N PHE A 465 -10.12 16.82 -0.63
CA PHE A 465 -11.30 16.14 -0.06
C PHE A 465 -10.95 15.02 0.91
N TRP A 466 -9.68 14.63 1.06
CA TRP A 466 -9.27 13.74 2.13
C TRP A 466 -9.63 14.26 3.51
N ALA A 467 -9.62 15.59 3.69
CA ALA A 467 -10.02 16.22 4.94
C ALA A 467 -11.51 16.00 5.30
N LEU A 468 -12.38 15.92 4.29
CA LEU A 468 -13.80 15.55 4.47
C LEU A 468 -13.94 14.07 4.85
N TRP A 469 -13.25 13.20 4.14
CA TRP A 469 -13.28 11.76 4.41
C TRP A 469 -12.75 11.40 5.80
N ALA A 470 -11.65 12.02 6.21
CA ALA A 470 -11.06 11.79 7.52
C ALA A 470 -11.85 12.45 8.68
N GLY A 471 -12.70 13.41 8.38
CA GLY A 471 -13.45 14.18 9.38
C GLY A 471 -12.62 15.21 10.15
N CYS A 472 -11.48 15.67 9.58
CA CYS A 472 -10.64 16.68 10.23
C CYS A 472 -10.96 18.13 9.80
N ALA A 473 -11.73 18.34 8.73
CA ALA A 473 -12.22 19.65 8.33
C ALA A 473 -13.39 20.09 9.21
N SER A 474 -13.45 21.39 9.55
CA SER A 474 -14.61 21.97 10.22
C SER A 474 -15.82 22.03 9.26
N GLU A 475 -17.02 22.15 9.81
CA GLU A 475 -18.25 22.26 9.01
C GLU A 475 -18.17 23.46 8.05
N GLU A 476 -17.63 24.60 8.49
CA GLU A 476 -17.44 25.78 7.67
C GLU A 476 -16.47 25.50 6.51
N GLN A 477 -15.33 24.84 6.76
CA GLN A 477 -14.37 24.45 5.74
C GLN A 477 -15.00 23.48 4.73
N CYS A 478 -15.80 22.50 5.21
CA CYS A 478 -16.53 21.57 4.34
C CYS A 478 -17.42 22.31 3.35
N TRP A 479 -18.25 23.24 3.84
CA TRP A 479 -19.13 24.04 2.97
C TRP A 479 -18.36 24.91 1.99
N LYS A 480 -17.28 25.59 2.43
CA LYS A 480 -16.41 26.39 1.57
C LYS A 480 -15.81 25.55 0.44
N MET A 481 -15.27 24.38 0.77
CA MET A 481 -14.67 23.45 -0.21
C MET A 481 -15.67 22.96 -1.25
N VAL A 482 -16.84 22.53 -0.82
CA VAL A 482 -17.90 22.03 -1.73
C VAL A 482 -18.36 23.17 -2.67
N TYR A 483 -18.57 24.35 -2.15
CA TYR A 483 -19.01 25.50 -2.94
C TYR A 483 -18.00 25.90 -4.02
N VAL A 484 -16.72 26.03 -3.64
CA VAL A 484 -15.65 26.38 -4.60
C VAL A 484 -15.48 25.28 -5.65
N SER A 485 -15.51 24.03 -5.25
CA SER A 485 -15.36 22.90 -6.17
C SER A 485 -16.52 22.81 -7.17
N PHE A 486 -17.74 23.06 -6.71
CA PHE A 486 -18.90 23.12 -7.58
C PHE A 486 -18.79 24.28 -8.59
N PHE A 487 -18.34 25.45 -8.14
CA PHE A 487 -18.14 26.61 -9.01
C PHE A 487 -17.06 26.38 -10.07
N ILE A 488 -15.91 25.77 -9.67
CA ILE A 488 -14.82 25.39 -10.60
C ILE A 488 -15.35 24.40 -11.64
N LEU A 489 -16.12 23.40 -11.22
CA LEU A 489 -16.67 22.39 -12.13
C LEU A 489 -17.66 23.02 -13.13
N CYS A 490 -18.57 23.86 -12.66
CA CYS A 490 -19.54 24.56 -13.52
C CYS A 490 -18.88 25.50 -14.52
N THR A 491 -17.89 26.29 -14.08
CA THR A 491 -17.19 27.20 -14.99
C THR A 491 -16.35 26.47 -16.04
N ARG A 492 -15.73 25.35 -15.70
CA ARG A 492 -14.98 24.52 -16.67
C ARG A 492 -15.91 23.81 -17.65
N LEU A 493 -17.06 23.30 -17.21
CA LEU A 493 -18.05 22.67 -18.10
C LEU A 493 -18.62 23.72 -19.09
N THR A 494 -18.96 24.92 -18.63
CA THR A 494 -19.43 26.00 -19.52
C THR A 494 -18.34 26.41 -20.53
N LEU A 495 -17.08 26.45 -20.15
CA LEU A 495 -15.95 26.70 -21.03
C LEU A 495 -15.78 25.62 -22.09
N ILE A 496 -15.95 24.33 -21.73
CA ILE A 496 -15.89 23.19 -22.66
C ILE A 496 -17.04 23.28 -23.68
N GLU A 497 -18.24 23.59 -23.23
CA GLU A 497 -19.40 23.82 -24.12
C GLU A 497 -19.20 25.03 -25.04
N CYS A 498 -18.68 26.16 -24.54
CA CYS A 498 -18.38 27.33 -25.34
C CYS A 498 -17.25 27.13 -26.35
N LEU A 499 -16.32 26.20 -26.09
CA LEU A 499 -15.23 25.87 -27.02
C LEU A 499 -15.60 24.77 -28.03
N GLY A 500 -16.83 24.25 -27.99
CA GLY A 500 -17.33 23.24 -28.95
C GLY A 500 -16.61 21.90 -28.84
N LEU A 501 -15.95 21.64 -27.73
CA LEU A 501 -15.34 20.34 -27.42
C LEU A 501 -16.43 19.44 -26.85
N VAL A 502 -17.17 18.77 -27.72
CA VAL A 502 -18.10 17.68 -27.35
C VAL A 502 -17.24 16.45 -27.00
N LEU A 503 -17.46 15.91 -25.80
CA LEU A 503 -16.96 14.58 -25.39
C LEU A 503 -17.59 13.45 -26.20
#